data_5f1f469e0a7021372abef29c4a8a40db
#
_entry.id   5f1f469e0a7021372abef29c4a8a40db
#
_cell.length_a   1.000
_cell.length_b   1.000
_cell.length_c   1.000
_cell.angle_alpha   90.00
_cell.angle_beta   90.00
_cell.angle_gamma   90.00
#
_symmetry.space_group_name_H-M   'P 1'
#
loop_
_entity.id
_entity.type
_entity.pdbx_description
1 polymer ?
#
loop_
_entity_poly.entity_id
_entity_poly.type
_entity_poly.pdbx_seq_one_letter_code
_entity_poly.pdbx_strand_id
1 'polypeptide(L)'
;HPLKLDEFKNKQKATVQEKYGVDNVSQNEDVKSKRTDTIQERYGVDNASQSEEIKQKKKDTSMKNFGVDHHLKDYNLLQKHLMISYKVHKYKETELTYQGSYEYHFLKCLEKRGLLNQVTNGGSFEYEFLGQKHMYHTDFFFRGQHIEIKSGWTYDGNGTNLLLKELNHTKWGAVTAVGALIKVLKSKREISEFI
;
A
#
# COMPACT_ATOMS: atom_id res chain seq x y z
N HIS A 1 25.55 23.19 -1.68
CA HIS A 1 25.41 24.21 -0.64
C HIS A 1 23.96 24.69 -0.61
N PRO A 2 23.23 24.65 0.55
CA PRO A 2 21.79 24.97 0.63
C PRO A 2 21.42 26.33 0.02
N LEU A 3 22.22 27.35 0.24
CA LEU A 3 22.00 28.72 -0.27
C LEU A 3 21.94 28.79 -1.81
N LYS A 4 22.79 28.04 -2.52
CA LYS A 4 22.76 27.98 -3.99
C LYS A 4 21.51 27.29 -4.54
N LEU A 5 20.91 26.36 -3.78
CA LEU A 5 19.69 25.66 -4.18
C LEU A 5 18.48 26.59 -4.15
N ASP A 6 18.38 27.45 -3.13
CA ASP A 6 17.26 28.39 -2.97
C ASP A 6 17.36 29.54 -3.99
N GLU A 7 18.55 30.05 -4.25
CA GLU A 7 18.81 31.03 -5.31
C GLU A 7 18.42 30.50 -6.69
N PHE A 8 18.78 29.25 -7.00
CA PHE A 8 18.41 28.58 -8.24
C PHE A 8 16.89 28.39 -8.36
N LYS A 9 16.23 27.93 -7.30
CA LYS A 9 14.76 27.78 -7.24
C LYS A 9 14.04 29.11 -7.47
N ASN A 10 14.51 30.18 -6.82
CA ASN A 10 13.91 31.50 -6.95
C ASN A 10 14.08 32.06 -8.37
N LYS A 11 15.25 31.88 -8.98
CA LYS A 11 15.49 32.26 -10.38
C LYS A 11 14.61 31.47 -11.36
N GLN A 12 14.46 30.17 -11.14
CA GLN A 12 13.58 29.33 -11.94
C GLN A 12 12.12 29.78 -11.83
N LYS A 13 11.65 30.08 -10.60
CA LYS A 13 10.30 30.56 -10.33
C LYS A 13 10.04 31.93 -10.99
N ALA A 14 10.98 32.86 -10.90
CA ALA A 14 10.89 34.16 -11.55
C ALA A 14 10.78 34.04 -13.09
N THR A 15 11.60 33.17 -13.70
CA THR A 15 11.53 32.90 -15.17
C THR A 15 10.18 32.30 -15.57
N VAL A 16 9.61 31.40 -14.77
CA VAL A 16 8.29 30.79 -15.04
C VAL A 16 7.20 31.84 -14.90
N GLN A 17 7.25 32.67 -13.88
CA GLN A 17 6.30 33.76 -13.66
C GLN A 17 6.33 34.79 -14.81
N GLU A 18 7.52 35.20 -15.24
CA GLU A 18 7.72 36.13 -16.37
C GLU A 18 7.16 35.55 -17.68
N LYS A 19 7.42 34.28 -17.96
CA LYS A 19 7.06 33.65 -19.24
C LYS A 19 5.64 33.17 -19.33
N TYR A 20 5.07 32.68 -18.22
CA TYR A 20 3.78 31.97 -18.20
C TYR A 20 2.75 32.60 -17.26
N GLY A 21 3.11 33.62 -16.47
CA GLY A 21 2.21 34.27 -15.51
C GLY A 21 1.79 33.41 -14.32
N VAL A 22 2.47 32.29 -14.07
CA VAL A 22 2.13 31.31 -13.02
C VAL A 22 3.39 30.86 -12.26
N ASP A 23 3.21 30.35 -11.05
CA ASP A 23 4.33 29.85 -10.23
C ASP A 23 4.95 28.54 -10.75
N ASN A 24 4.16 27.74 -11.46
CA ASN A 24 4.60 26.48 -12.07
C ASN A 24 3.99 26.35 -13.47
N VAL A 25 4.80 25.98 -14.46
CA VAL A 25 4.38 25.81 -15.86
C VAL A 25 3.15 24.91 -16.01
N SER A 26 3.00 23.89 -15.17
CA SER A 26 1.83 22.99 -15.18
C SER A 26 0.51 23.64 -14.77
N GLN A 27 0.54 24.86 -14.22
CA GLN A 27 -0.67 25.63 -13.86
C GLN A 27 -1.19 26.47 -15.04
N ASN A 28 -0.34 26.72 -16.06
CA ASN A 28 -0.73 27.51 -17.23
C ASN A 28 -1.71 26.73 -18.12
N GLU A 29 -2.85 27.35 -18.47
CA GLU A 29 -3.94 26.69 -19.20
C GLU A 29 -3.54 26.32 -20.64
N ASP A 30 -2.75 27.13 -21.33
CA ASP A 30 -2.27 26.82 -22.69
C ASP A 30 -1.36 25.57 -22.68
N VAL A 31 -0.53 25.42 -21.64
CA VAL A 31 0.33 24.25 -21.46
C VAL A 31 -0.48 23.01 -21.15
N LYS A 32 -1.53 23.14 -20.32
CA LYS A 32 -2.46 22.03 -20.04
C LYS A 32 -3.21 21.60 -21.28
N SER A 33 -3.78 22.55 -22.03
CA SER A 33 -4.51 22.27 -23.28
C SER A 33 -3.60 21.54 -24.28
N LYS A 34 -2.43 22.08 -24.61
CA LYS A 34 -1.47 21.44 -25.52
C LYS A 34 -1.09 20.02 -25.09
N ARG A 35 -0.95 19.80 -23.79
CA ARG A 35 -0.68 18.45 -23.26
C ARG A 35 -1.87 17.50 -23.49
N THR A 36 -3.09 17.95 -23.20
CA THR A 36 -4.30 17.17 -23.44
C THR A 36 -4.49 16.86 -24.90
N ASP A 37 -4.34 17.86 -25.78
CA ASP A 37 -4.45 17.71 -27.23
C ASP A 37 -3.43 16.67 -27.77
N THR A 38 -2.18 16.75 -27.30
CA THR A 38 -1.14 15.77 -27.67
C THR A 38 -1.47 14.35 -27.19
N ILE A 39 -2.06 14.21 -26.00
CA ILE A 39 -2.46 12.90 -25.46
C ILE A 39 -3.65 12.36 -26.26
N GLN A 40 -4.62 13.21 -26.56
CA GLN A 40 -5.79 12.85 -27.36
C GLN A 40 -5.39 12.42 -28.77
N GLU A 41 -4.49 13.17 -29.42
CA GLU A 41 -3.97 12.86 -30.76
C GLU A 41 -3.23 11.50 -30.78
N ARG A 42 -2.39 11.24 -29.76
CA ARG A 42 -1.55 10.03 -29.73
C ARG A 42 -2.28 8.78 -29.25
N TYR A 43 -3.18 8.92 -28.30
CA TYR A 43 -3.76 7.79 -27.57
C TYR A 43 -5.29 7.76 -27.59
N GLY A 44 -5.98 8.78 -28.12
CA GLY A 44 -7.44 8.86 -28.16
C GLY A 44 -8.10 8.99 -26.81
N VAL A 45 -7.38 9.46 -25.78
CA VAL A 45 -7.84 9.58 -24.38
C VAL A 45 -7.39 10.89 -23.75
N ASP A 46 -8.10 11.40 -22.77
CA ASP A 46 -7.75 12.64 -22.08
C ASP A 46 -6.51 12.53 -21.17
N ASN A 47 -6.24 11.31 -20.69
CA ASN A 47 -5.07 11.04 -19.86
C ASN A 47 -4.36 9.77 -20.38
N ALA A 48 -3.05 9.84 -20.60
CA ALA A 48 -2.25 8.73 -21.10
C ALA A 48 -2.39 7.44 -20.26
N SER A 49 -2.68 7.54 -18.95
CA SER A 49 -2.89 6.36 -18.09
C SER A 49 -4.21 5.62 -18.36
N GLN A 50 -5.15 6.20 -19.12
CA GLN A 50 -6.39 5.56 -19.54
C GLN A 50 -6.19 4.71 -20.81
N SER A 51 -5.12 4.96 -21.59
CA SER A 51 -4.81 4.18 -22.80
C SER A 51 -4.47 2.73 -22.44
N GLU A 52 -5.13 1.77 -23.12
CA GLU A 52 -4.85 0.34 -22.94
C GLU A 52 -3.42 -0.03 -23.36
N GLU A 53 -2.89 0.61 -24.39
CA GLU A 53 -1.48 0.45 -24.79
C GLU A 53 -0.51 0.81 -23.66
N ILE A 54 -0.73 1.94 -23.00
CA ILE A 54 0.11 2.39 -21.87
C ILE A 54 -0.07 1.48 -20.66
N LYS A 55 -1.29 1.04 -20.37
CA LYS A 55 -1.56 0.08 -19.29
C LYS A 55 -0.84 -1.25 -19.55
N GLN A 56 -0.88 -1.76 -20.78
CA GLN A 56 -0.21 -2.99 -21.13
C GLN A 56 1.32 -2.84 -21.02
N LYS A 57 1.90 -1.78 -21.54
CA LYS A 57 3.35 -1.50 -21.39
C LYS A 57 3.79 -1.44 -19.94
N LYS A 58 2.97 -0.86 -19.06
CA LYS A 58 3.25 -0.84 -17.61
C LYS A 58 3.24 -2.24 -17.01
N LYS A 59 2.26 -3.08 -17.37
CA LYS A 59 2.19 -4.48 -16.93
C LYS A 59 3.39 -5.29 -17.41
N ASP A 60 3.74 -5.17 -18.69
CA ASP A 60 4.89 -5.87 -19.29
C ASP A 60 6.21 -5.47 -18.62
N THR A 61 6.38 -4.17 -18.36
CA THR A 61 7.56 -3.66 -17.64
C THR A 61 7.61 -4.20 -16.20
N SER A 62 6.47 -4.23 -15.51
CA SER A 62 6.38 -4.77 -14.16
C SER A 62 6.66 -6.27 -14.15
N MET A 63 6.09 -7.02 -15.09
CA MET A 63 6.34 -8.45 -15.24
C MET A 63 7.82 -8.74 -15.51
N LYS A 64 8.45 -7.97 -16.40
CA LYS A 64 9.87 -8.11 -16.73
C LYS A 64 10.79 -7.83 -15.54
N ASN A 65 10.48 -6.81 -14.74
CA ASN A 65 11.35 -6.35 -13.65
C ASN A 65 11.12 -7.07 -12.33
N PHE A 66 9.87 -7.50 -12.07
CA PHE A 66 9.45 -8.00 -10.75
C PHE A 66 8.73 -9.36 -10.81
N GLY A 67 8.46 -9.92 -12.00
CA GLY A 67 7.74 -11.18 -12.16
C GLY A 67 6.22 -11.09 -11.85
N VAL A 68 5.70 -9.88 -11.68
CA VAL A 68 4.28 -9.59 -11.37
C VAL A 68 3.77 -8.46 -12.26
N ASP A 69 2.48 -8.46 -12.59
CA ASP A 69 1.84 -7.46 -13.47
C ASP A 69 1.73 -6.06 -12.83
N HIS A 70 1.87 -5.96 -11.52
CA HIS A 70 1.96 -4.72 -10.78
C HIS A 70 2.94 -4.87 -9.61
N HIS A 71 3.91 -3.96 -9.49
CA HIS A 71 5.00 -4.04 -8.50
C HIS A 71 4.53 -4.17 -7.03
N LEU A 72 3.36 -3.61 -6.67
CA LEU A 72 2.80 -3.77 -5.31
C LEU A 72 2.18 -5.16 -5.04
N LYS A 73 2.13 -6.05 -6.02
CA LYS A 73 1.80 -7.47 -5.79
C LYS A 73 3.00 -8.26 -5.26
N ASP A 74 4.22 -7.77 -5.45
CA ASP A 74 5.40 -8.30 -4.78
C ASP A 74 5.42 -7.81 -3.32
N TYR A 75 5.48 -8.77 -2.38
CA TYR A 75 5.41 -8.47 -0.95
C TYR A 75 6.57 -7.57 -0.47
N ASN A 76 7.79 -7.81 -0.95
CA ASN A 76 8.96 -7.04 -0.52
C ASN A 76 8.92 -5.60 -1.03
N LEU A 77 8.46 -5.41 -2.27
CA LEU A 77 8.29 -4.07 -2.84
C LEU A 77 7.14 -3.32 -2.17
N LEU A 78 6.04 -4.03 -1.85
CA LEU A 78 4.94 -3.45 -1.08
C LEU A 78 5.42 -2.97 0.29
N GLN A 79 6.18 -3.77 1.03
CA GLN A 79 6.72 -3.40 2.34
C GLN A 79 7.60 -2.15 2.25
N LYS A 80 8.50 -2.08 1.26
CA LYS A 80 9.33 -0.88 1.03
C LYS A 80 8.48 0.36 0.73
N HIS A 81 7.45 0.21 -0.09
CA HIS A 81 6.53 1.31 -0.42
C HIS A 81 5.75 1.78 0.82
N LEU A 82 5.22 0.86 1.61
CA LEU A 82 4.49 1.15 2.85
C LEU A 82 5.37 1.85 3.89
N MET A 83 6.63 1.45 4.04
CA MET A 83 7.58 2.13 4.94
C MET A 83 7.76 3.61 4.61
N ILE A 84 7.73 3.96 3.32
CA ILE A 84 7.89 5.35 2.87
C ILE A 84 6.56 6.11 2.95
N SER A 85 5.46 5.51 2.52
CA SER A 85 4.19 6.19 2.27
C SER A 85 3.23 6.18 3.45
N TYR A 86 3.23 5.12 4.27
CA TYR A 86 2.20 4.86 5.29
C TYR A 86 2.73 4.69 6.71
N LYS A 87 3.95 5.15 7.00
CA LYS A 87 4.55 5.06 8.34
C LYS A 87 4.56 3.65 8.91
N VAL A 88 4.93 2.67 8.09
CA VAL A 88 5.24 1.33 8.58
C VAL A 88 6.53 1.40 9.38
N HIS A 89 6.55 0.80 10.54
CA HIS A 89 7.68 0.82 11.46
C HIS A 89 8.32 -0.56 11.54
N LYS A 90 9.64 -0.62 11.60
CA LYS A 90 10.35 -1.84 12.02
C LYS A 90 10.25 -2.03 13.52
N TYR A 91 10.09 -3.27 13.94
CA TYR A 91 10.12 -3.62 15.35
C TYR A 91 11.54 -3.89 15.81
N LYS A 92 12.16 -2.88 16.45
CA LYS A 92 13.55 -2.92 16.95
C LYS A 92 14.52 -3.35 15.83
N GLU A 93 15.51 -4.20 16.16
CA GLU A 93 16.52 -4.74 15.22
C GLU A 93 16.03 -5.98 14.45
N THR A 94 14.70 -6.20 14.36
CA THR A 94 14.13 -7.33 13.62
C THR A 94 13.69 -6.92 12.21
N GLU A 95 13.37 -7.90 11.36
CA GLU A 95 12.73 -7.65 10.06
C GLU A 95 11.19 -7.57 10.16
N LEU A 96 10.64 -7.67 11.38
CA LEU A 96 9.20 -7.55 11.62
C LEU A 96 8.74 -6.10 11.46
N THR A 97 7.61 -5.92 10.81
CA THR A 97 7.02 -4.61 10.56
C THR A 97 5.63 -4.50 11.19
N TYR A 98 5.24 -3.27 11.55
CA TYR A 98 3.92 -2.97 12.09
C TYR A 98 3.47 -1.56 11.69
N GLN A 99 2.17 -1.33 11.62
CA GLN A 99 1.55 -0.01 11.36
C GLN A 99 0.78 0.53 12.57
N GLY A 100 0.09 -0.34 13.26
CA GLY A 100 -0.85 0.00 14.30
C GLY A 100 -0.38 -0.30 15.71
N SER A 101 -1.02 0.35 16.69
CA SER A 101 -0.74 0.11 18.11
C SER A 101 -1.11 -1.31 18.59
N TYR A 102 -2.01 -1.99 17.89
CA TYR A 102 -2.41 -3.36 18.21
C TYR A 102 -1.38 -4.37 17.70
N GLU A 103 -0.86 -4.18 16.50
CA GLU A 103 0.26 -4.95 15.94
C GLU A 103 1.52 -4.78 16.81
N TYR A 104 1.83 -3.53 17.20
CA TYR A 104 2.91 -3.26 18.15
C TYR A 104 2.71 -4.00 19.48
N HIS A 105 1.46 -4.02 20.02
CA HIS A 105 1.15 -4.74 21.24
C HIS A 105 1.35 -6.25 21.08
N PHE A 106 0.98 -6.84 19.94
CA PHE A 106 1.21 -8.25 19.62
C PHE A 106 2.71 -8.59 19.69
N LEU A 107 3.54 -7.80 19.00
CA LEU A 107 5.00 -8.00 19.02
C LEU A 107 5.60 -7.84 20.42
N LYS A 108 5.12 -6.87 21.20
CA LYS A 108 5.52 -6.72 22.63
C LYS A 108 5.15 -7.92 23.49
N CYS A 109 3.98 -8.51 23.28
CA CYS A 109 3.56 -9.70 24.00
C CYS A 109 4.43 -10.91 23.64
N LEU A 110 4.75 -11.10 22.36
CA LEU A 110 5.68 -12.15 21.91
C LEU A 110 7.09 -11.96 22.50
N GLU A 111 7.59 -10.73 22.49
CA GLU A 111 8.90 -10.42 23.07
C GLU A 111 8.98 -10.78 24.55
N LYS A 112 7.98 -10.38 25.35
CA LYS A 112 7.91 -10.69 26.79
C LYS A 112 7.91 -12.19 27.08
N ARG A 113 7.47 -13.01 26.13
CA ARG A 113 7.43 -14.49 26.27
C ARG A 113 8.59 -15.18 25.54
N GLY A 114 9.55 -14.43 24.96
CA GLY A 114 10.69 -14.98 24.23
C GLY A 114 10.33 -15.68 22.93
N LEU A 115 9.21 -15.28 22.29
CA LEU A 115 8.63 -15.93 21.11
C LEU A 115 8.84 -15.16 19.79
N LEU A 116 9.59 -14.06 19.80
CA LEU A 116 9.81 -13.24 18.58
C LEU A 116 10.46 -14.02 17.43
N ASN A 117 11.28 -15.01 17.72
CA ASN A 117 11.93 -15.86 16.71
C ASN A 117 10.97 -16.85 16.02
N GLN A 118 9.74 -16.99 16.52
CA GLN A 118 8.71 -17.87 15.96
C GLN A 118 7.68 -17.13 15.09
N VAL A 119 7.79 -15.81 14.97
CA VAL A 119 6.89 -15.00 14.17
C VAL A 119 7.63 -14.42 12.96
N THR A 120 6.92 -14.34 11.84
CA THR A 120 7.35 -13.62 10.63
C THR A 120 6.26 -12.65 10.20
N ASN A 121 6.61 -11.73 9.29
CA ASN A 121 5.57 -10.96 8.58
C ASN A 121 4.65 -11.92 7.83
N GLY A 122 3.41 -11.51 7.59
CA GLY A 122 2.38 -12.34 6.98
C GLY A 122 2.60 -12.65 5.50
N GLY A 123 1.71 -13.44 4.93
CA GLY A 123 1.70 -13.81 3.51
C GLY A 123 0.75 -12.97 2.67
N SER A 124 0.79 -13.21 1.36
CA SER A 124 -0.03 -12.51 0.35
C SER A 124 -1.03 -13.47 -0.30
N PHE A 125 -2.27 -13.02 -0.47
CA PHE A 125 -3.38 -13.82 -1.02
C PHE A 125 -4.18 -13.00 -2.02
N GLU A 126 -4.47 -13.59 -3.20
CA GLU A 126 -5.37 -12.97 -4.17
C GLU A 126 -6.82 -13.21 -3.72
N TYR A 127 -7.67 -12.19 -3.82
CA TYR A 127 -9.10 -12.29 -3.60
C TYR A 127 -9.86 -11.46 -4.63
N GLU A 128 -11.13 -11.79 -4.84
CA GLU A 128 -12.04 -11.03 -5.70
C GLU A 128 -13.10 -10.34 -4.83
N PHE A 129 -13.33 -9.06 -5.10
CA PHE A 129 -14.38 -8.30 -4.44
C PHE A 129 -15.02 -7.31 -5.42
N LEU A 130 -16.35 -7.30 -5.51
CA LEU A 130 -17.11 -6.50 -6.46
C LEU A 130 -16.64 -6.65 -7.92
N GLY A 131 -16.32 -7.89 -8.34
CA GLY A 131 -15.87 -8.22 -9.69
C GLY A 131 -14.44 -7.79 -10.01
N GLN A 132 -13.64 -7.39 -9.01
CA GLN A 132 -12.26 -6.99 -9.20
C GLN A 132 -11.31 -7.86 -8.38
N LYS A 133 -10.15 -8.17 -8.96
CA LYS A 133 -9.07 -8.91 -8.30
C LYS A 133 -8.19 -7.96 -7.49
N HIS A 134 -7.91 -8.35 -6.27
CA HIS A 134 -7.09 -7.62 -5.31
C HIS A 134 -6.06 -8.54 -4.65
N MET A 135 -5.03 -7.94 -4.04
CA MET A 135 -4.11 -8.65 -3.14
C MET A 135 -4.40 -8.26 -1.70
N TYR A 136 -4.43 -9.26 -0.85
CA TYR A 136 -4.52 -9.13 0.60
C TYR A 136 -3.24 -9.62 1.25
N HIS A 137 -2.74 -8.89 2.24
CA HIS A 137 -1.56 -9.23 3.01
C HIS A 137 -1.98 -9.35 4.47
N THR A 138 -1.69 -10.50 5.08
CA THR A 138 -1.91 -10.73 6.51
C THR A 138 -0.83 -10.04 7.31
N ASP A 139 -1.10 -9.66 8.56
CA ASP A 139 -0.15 -8.91 9.38
C ASP A 139 1.07 -9.77 9.77
N PHE A 140 0.83 -10.99 10.29
CA PHE A 140 1.90 -11.88 10.74
C PHE A 140 1.61 -13.35 10.37
N PHE A 141 2.66 -14.19 10.48
CA PHE A 141 2.54 -15.64 10.49
C PHE A 141 3.16 -16.17 11.78
N PHE A 142 2.40 -16.93 12.57
CA PHE A 142 2.79 -17.41 13.88
C PHE A 142 2.17 -18.77 14.19
N ARG A 143 2.97 -19.74 14.66
CA ARG A 143 2.51 -21.11 15.00
C ARG A 143 1.68 -21.79 13.92
N GLY A 144 2.14 -21.70 12.65
CA GLY A 144 1.49 -22.38 11.53
C GLY A 144 0.21 -21.72 11.02
N GLN A 145 -0.14 -20.52 11.47
CA GLN A 145 -1.33 -19.79 11.01
C GLN A 145 -1.03 -18.32 10.71
N HIS A 146 -1.78 -17.75 9.79
CA HIS A 146 -1.77 -16.32 9.52
C HIS A 146 -2.52 -15.58 10.63
N ILE A 147 -1.98 -14.45 11.03
CA ILE A 147 -2.56 -13.58 12.06
C ILE A 147 -2.99 -12.27 11.37
N GLU A 148 -4.21 -11.88 11.61
CA GLU A 148 -4.76 -10.59 11.25
C GLU A 148 -5.19 -9.84 12.50
N ILE A 149 -4.77 -8.60 12.62
CA ILE A 149 -5.06 -7.77 13.79
C ILE A 149 -5.96 -6.61 13.38
N LYS A 150 -7.12 -6.53 13.97
CA LYS A 150 -8.13 -5.52 13.70
C LYS A 150 -8.55 -4.79 14.98
N SER A 151 -8.80 -3.49 14.88
CA SER A 151 -9.63 -2.78 15.86
C SER A 151 -11.11 -2.93 15.48
N GLY A 152 -12.03 -2.59 16.36
CA GLY A 152 -13.45 -2.55 16.01
C GLY A 152 -13.71 -1.66 14.78
N TRP A 153 -13.01 -0.52 14.70
CA TRP A 153 -13.11 0.39 13.55
C TRP A 153 -12.65 -0.26 12.24
N THR A 154 -11.51 -0.94 12.21
CA THR A 154 -10.98 -1.58 11.00
C THR A 154 -11.62 -2.93 10.69
N TYR A 155 -12.37 -3.50 11.63
CA TYR A 155 -13.13 -4.73 11.44
C TYR A 155 -14.47 -4.48 10.71
N ASP A 156 -15.31 -3.62 11.26
CA ASP A 156 -16.66 -3.35 10.75
C ASP A 156 -17.15 -1.93 11.01
N GLY A 157 -16.23 -0.97 11.26
CA GLY A 157 -16.56 0.40 11.62
C GLY A 157 -17.30 0.51 12.96
N ASN A 158 -16.95 -0.30 13.94
CA ASN A 158 -17.66 -0.47 15.21
C ASN A 158 -19.13 -0.92 15.03
N GLY A 159 -19.38 -1.83 14.08
CA GLY A 159 -20.70 -2.38 13.78
C GLY A 159 -21.54 -1.55 12.81
N THR A 160 -21.01 -0.45 12.25
CA THR A 160 -21.77 0.45 11.37
C THR A 160 -21.47 0.27 9.88
N ASN A 161 -20.42 -0.48 9.51
CA ASN A 161 -20.01 -0.64 8.12
C ASN A 161 -20.06 -2.10 7.67
N LEU A 162 -21.21 -2.53 7.14
CA LEU A 162 -21.42 -3.89 6.67
C LEU A 162 -20.55 -4.24 5.45
N LEU A 163 -20.31 -3.30 4.55
CA LEU A 163 -19.45 -3.53 3.37
C LEU A 163 -17.99 -3.78 3.78
N LEU A 164 -17.47 -3.05 4.78
CA LEU A 164 -16.14 -3.28 5.33
C LEU A 164 -16.03 -4.66 5.98
N LYS A 165 -17.08 -5.08 6.69
CA LYS A 165 -17.16 -6.40 7.30
C LYS A 165 -17.13 -7.51 6.24
N GLU A 166 -17.93 -7.38 5.18
CA GLU A 166 -17.96 -8.30 4.06
C GLU A 166 -16.60 -8.38 3.35
N LEU A 167 -15.99 -7.23 3.04
CA LEU A 167 -14.64 -7.17 2.47
C LEU A 167 -13.61 -7.93 3.33
N ASN A 168 -13.63 -7.75 4.64
CA ASN A 168 -12.73 -8.46 5.54
C ASN A 168 -12.97 -9.97 5.52
N HIS A 169 -14.23 -10.42 5.54
CA HIS A 169 -14.56 -11.84 5.42
C HIS A 169 -14.11 -12.44 4.08
N THR A 170 -14.27 -11.72 2.98
CA THR A 170 -13.77 -12.14 1.65
C THR A 170 -12.25 -12.32 1.65
N LYS A 171 -11.51 -11.40 2.23
CA LYS A 171 -10.04 -11.50 2.40
C LYS A 171 -9.63 -12.74 3.17
N TRP A 172 -10.29 -13.02 4.30
CA TRP A 172 -9.97 -14.19 5.12
C TRP A 172 -10.39 -15.49 4.44
N GLY A 173 -11.49 -15.45 3.68
CA GLY A 173 -11.91 -16.56 2.82
C GLY A 173 -10.87 -16.96 1.80
N ALA A 174 -10.14 -15.99 1.22
CA ALA A 174 -9.05 -16.27 0.28
C ALA A 174 -7.87 -17.02 0.94
N VAL A 175 -7.57 -16.73 2.20
CA VAL A 175 -6.53 -17.46 2.96
C VAL A 175 -6.96 -18.91 3.18
N THR A 176 -8.20 -19.14 3.62
CA THR A 176 -8.72 -20.50 3.87
C THR A 176 -8.95 -21.31 2.60
N ALA A 177 -9.25 -20.66 1.48
CA ALA A 177 -9.44 -21.31 0.18
C ALA A 177 -8.17 -22.02 -0.33
N VAL A 178 -6.98 -21.55 0.07
CA VAL A 178 -5.70 -22.24 -0.23
C VAL A 178 -5.26 -23.23 0.86
N GLY A 179 -6.16 -23.56 1.80
CA GLY A 179 -5.88 -24.49 2.88
C GLY A 179 -5.07 -23.90 4.05
N ALA A 180 -4.81 -22.59 4.04
CA ALA A 180 -4.08 -21.93 5.13
C ALA A 180 -5.03 -21.56 6.30
N LEU A 181 -4.48 -21.55 7.51
CA LEU A 181 -5.22 -21.12 8.71
C LEU A 181 -5.05 -19.62 8.93
N ILE A 182 -6.11 -18.95 9.35
CA ILE A 182 -6.10 -17.55 9.74
C ILE A 182 -6.78 -17.32 11.09
N LYS A 183 -6.12 -16.57 11.96
CA LYS A 183 -6.64 -16.09 13.24
C LYS A 183 -6.81 -14.58 13.21
N VAL A 184 -8.00 -14.10 13.45
CA VAL A 184 -8.30 -12.67 13.59
C VAL A 184 -8.36 -12.29 15.06
N LEU A 185 -7.59 -11.29 15.46
CA LEU A 185 -7.50 -10.75 16.82
C LEU A 185 -8.03 -9.32 16.84
N LYS A 186 -9.06 -9.05 17.66
CA LYS A 186 -9.83 -7.78 17.59
C LYS A 186 -9.59 -6.85 18.78
N SER A 187 -8.86 -7.32 19.79
CA SER A 187 -8.58 -6.52 20.98
C SER A 187 -7.22 -6.86 21.57
N LYS A 188 -6.66 -5.95 22.36
CA LYS A 188 -5.42 -6.21 23.11
C LYS A 188 -5.57 -7.35 24.10
N ARG A 189 -6.78 -7.56 24.63
CA ARG A 189 -7.10 -8.68 25.50
C ARG A 189 -7.00 -10.01 24.75
N GLU A 190 -7.68 -10.15 23.59
CA GLU A 190 -7.58 -11.35 22.75
C GLU A 190 -6.13 -11.63 22.32
N ILE A 191 -5.35 -10.58 21.99
CA ILE A 191 -3.93 -10.71 21.66
C ILE A 191 -3.16 -11.33 22.84
N SER A 192 -3.37 -10.83 24.05
CA SER A 192 -2.65 -11.30 25.24
C SER A 192 -3.06 -12.73 25.67
N GLU A 193 -4.31 -13.10 25.45
CA GLU A 193 -4.84 -14.45 25.74
C GLU A 193 -4.38 -15.48 24.68
N PHE A 194 -4.22 -15.05 23.41
CA PHE A 194 -3.82 -15.91 22.30
C PHE A 194 -2.34 -16.32 22.37
N ILE A 195 -1.45 -15.43 22.76
CA ILE A 195 -0.01 -15.68 22.84
C ILE A 195 0.32 -16.53 24.09
#